data_cc5568e4f1180066d8eec25e4dedf871
#
_entry.id   cc5568e4f1180066d8eec25e4dedf871
#
_cell.length_a   1.000
_cell.length_b   1.000
_cell.length_c   1.000
_cell.angle_alpha   90.00
_cell.angle_beta   90.00
_cell.angle_gamma   90.00
#
_symmetry.space_group_name_H-M   'P 1'
#
loop_
_entity.id
_entity.type
_entity.pdbx_description
1 polymer ?
#
loop_
_entity_poly.entity_id
_entity_poly.type
_entity_poly.pdbx_seq_one_letter_code
_entity_poly.pdbx_strand_id
1 'polypeptide(L)'
;MPAPSPPEPSLPPRNVFFLSDFGTEDEFVGVVHAVIAVRAPGTMVIDLTHHIPPFDVRAGSHTLVRAVPHLGPGVVVGVVDPGVGTVRRGIGLEVALPAGGTMYFVGPDNGLLVAAAEAVGEAPIAHAVELRRDPTPPDRGATFDGRDVFAPVAAALCTGTPLLLLGEGIEPESLVRLVGGVVEQGRLHDGRACLRVEVTWVDHFGNLQLAATVADARVAGIPPSGTIELAARVESGREYLDGLPHSLVPDGVLLRYVDAFGDLKQGEFGLLVDANGHLAVVAGEASAARWLNVVAGELLILAW
;
A
#
# COMPACT_ATOMS: atom_id res chain seq x y z
N MET A 1 -10.59 -46.37 14.92
CA MET A 1 -9.67 -45.34 14.40
C MET A 1 -9.43 -44.36 15.53
N PRO A 2 -8.18 -44.12 15.96
CA PRO A 2 -7.91 -43.07 16.93
C PRO A 2 -8.30 -41.71 16.36
N ALA A 3 -8.86 -40.83 17.19
CA ALA A 3 -9.20 -39.47 16.80
C ALA A 3 -7.92 -38.74 16.30
N PRO A 4 -8.02 -37.87 15.28
CA PRO A 4 -6.89 -37.08 14.84
C PRO A 4 -6.36 -36.26 16.02
N SER A 5 -5.05 -36.25 16.20
CA SER A 5 -4.39 -35.40 17.19
C SER A 5 -4.79 -33.94 16.97
N PRO A 6 -5.05 -33.17 18.03
CA PRO A 6 -5.29 -31.73 17.86
C PRO A 6 -4.09 -31.10 17.12
N PRO A 7 -4.31 -30.12 16.25
CA PRO A 7 -3.22 -29.42 15.57
C PRO A 7 -2.26 -28.86 16.61
N GLU A 8 -0.97 -29.06 16.40
CA GLU A 8 0.06 -28.46 17.27
C GLU A 8 -0.14 -26.94 17.30
N PRO A 9 -0.02 -26.31 18.47
CA PRO A 9 -0.13 -24.86 18.55
C PRO A 9 0.95 -24.25 17.64
N SER A 10 0.54 -23.45 16.67
CA SER A 10 1.47 -22.70 15.83
C SER A 10 2.36 -21.85 16.71
N LEU A 11 3.67 -21.90 16.46
CA LEU A 11 4.60 -21.01 17.17
C LEU A 11 4.14 -19.55 16.98
N PRO A 12 4.21 -18.71 18.02
CA PRO A 12 3.85 -17.31 17.90
C PRO A 12 4.74 -16.61 16.86
N PRO A 13 4.24 -15.62 16.13
CA PRO A 13 5.02 -14.87 15.15
C PRO A 13 6.19 -14.18 15.84
N ARG A 14 7.39 -14.28 15.28
CA ARG A 14 8.60 -13.67 15.84
C ARG A 14 9.05 -12.42 15.11
N ASN A 15 8.47 -12.12 13.94
CA ASN A 15 8.84 -10.97 13.14
C ASN A 15 7.75 -9.90 13.22
N VAL A 16 8.17 -8.65 13.35
CA VAL A 16 7.33 -7.47 13.15
C VAL A 16 7.82 -6.75 11.91
N PHE A 17 6.90 -6.44 10.99
CA PHE A 17 7.16 -5.66 9.78
C PHE A 17 6.56 -4.28 9.99
N PHE A 18 7.39 -3.25 10.05
CA PHE A 18 6.95 -1.91 10.44
C PHE A 18 6.99 -0.92 9.29
N LEU A 19 5.85 -0.25 9.06
CA LEU A 19 5.68 0.82 8.08
C LEU A 19 5.06 2.03 8.77
N SER A 20 5.56 3.24 8.47
CA SER A 20 4.94 4.49 8.94
C SER A 20 5.27 5.70 8.05
N ASP A 21 4.68 6.84 8.38
CA ASP A 21 5.01 8.17 7.87
C ASP A 21 5.83 9.00 8.87
N PHE A 22 6.46 8.36 9.86
CA PHE A 22 7.18 9.02 10.95
C PHE A 22 8.49 9.70 10.53
N GLY A 23 9.02 9.34 9.34
CA GLY A 23 10.38 9.70 8.98
C GLY A 23 11.43 8.98 9.84
N THR A 24 12.66 9.42 9.78
CA THR A 24 13.80 8.85 10.52
C THR A 24 14.59 9.91 11.31
N GLU A 25 14.08 11.15 11.34
CA GLU A 25 14.75 12.27 12.00
C GLU A 25 14.41 12.35 13.48
N ASP A 26 13.16 12.00 13.85
CA ASP A 26 12.65 11.99 15.22
C ASP A 26 12.77 10.60 15.85
N GLU A 27 12.58 10.52 17.17
CA GLU A 27 12.68 9.30 17.98
C GLU A 27 11.54 8.29 17.76
N PHE A 28 10.49 8.62 17.04
CA PHE A 28 9.24 7.85 17.01
C PHE A 28 9.45 6.38 16.64
N VAL A 29 10.22 6.11 15.58
CA VAL A 29 10.54 4.75 15.13
C VAL A 29 11.32 3.99 16.20
N GLY A 30 12.37 4.61 16.75
CA GLY A 30 13.20 4.02 17.80
C GLY A 30 12.42 3.70 19.07
N VAL A 31 11.45 4.54 19.44
CA VAL A 31 10.56 4.31 20.60
C VAL A 31 9.64 3.11 20.38
N VAL A 32 9.06 2.96 19.18
CA VAL A 32 8.25 1.78 18.81
C VAL A 32 9.08 0.50 18.92
N HIS A 33 10.30 0.50 18.36
CA HIS A 33 11.25 -0.62 18.48
C HIS A 33 11.56 -0.96 19.94
N ALA A 34 11.83 0.06 20.75
CA ALA A 34 12.15 -0.14 22.18
C ALA A 34 10.98 -0.78 22.94
N VAL A 35 9.75 -0.34 22.69
CA VAL A 35 8.54 -0.92 23.31
C VAL A 35 8.40 -2.40 22.94
N ILE A 36 8.59 -2.75 21.68
CA ILE A 36 8.52 -4.14 21.20
C ILE A 36 9.64 -4.96 21.83
N ALA A 37 10.88 -4.48 21.81
CA ALA A 37 12.03 -5.21 22.33
C ALA A 37 11.92 -5.51 23.85
N VAL A 38 11.37 -4.57 24.63
CA VAL A 38 11.15 -4.76 26.07
C VAL A 38 10.03 -5.76 26.35
N ARG A 39 8.94 -5.73 25.57
CA ARG A 39 7.74 -6.55 25.82
C ARG A 39 7.82 -7.94 25.18
N ALA A 40 8.55 -8.08 24.09
CA ALA A 40 8.76 -9.33 23.35
C ALA A 40 10.26 -9.52 23.03
N PRO A 41 11.09 -9.83 24.01
CA PRO A 41 12.53 -10.03 23.80
C PRO A 41 12.82 -11.10 22.75
N GLY A 42 13.72 -10.81 21.81
CA GLY A 42 14.07 -11.71 20.70
C GLY A 42 13.18 -11.59 19.45
N THR A 43 12.16 -10.74 19.49
CA THR A 43 11.40 -10.38 18.29
C THR A 43 12.26 -9.52 17.35
N MET A 44 12.32 -9.89 16.08
CA MET A 44 12.95 -9.06 15.05
C MET A 44 11.94 -8.04 14.53
N VAL A 45 12.33 -6.76 14.52
CA VAL A 45 11.58 -5.70 13.85
C VAL A 45 12.27 -5.38 12.54
N ILE A 46 11.54 -5.49 11.44
CA ILE A 46 12.01 -5.21 10.08
C ILE A 46 11.25 -3.98 9.59
N ASP A 47 11.97 -2.89 9.38
CA ASP A 47 11.40 -1.67 8.86
C ASP A 47 11.18 -1.82 7.34
N LEU A 48 9.92 -1.72 6.91
CA LEU A 48 9.58 -1.69 5.49
C LEU A 48 9.92 -0.31 4.90
N THR A 49 9.40 0.73 5.53
CA THR A 49 9.75 2.13 5.29
C THR A 49 9.10 3.03 6.34
N HIS A 50 9.72 4.18 6.63
CA HIS A 50 9.15 5.25 7.44
C HIS A 50 9.01 6.55 6.66
N HIS A 51 9.20 6.48 5.34
CA HIS A 51 9.14 7.62 4.41
C HIS A 51 7.85 7.64 3.57
N ILE A 52 6.76 7.09 4.08
CA ILE A 52 5.46 7.38 3.50
C ILE A 52 5.22 8.90 3.62
N PRO A 53 4.75 9.57 2.56
CA PRO A 53 4.45 11.00 2.66
C PRO A 53 3.52 11.26 3.87
N PRO A 54 3.76 12.29 4.68
CA PRO A 54 2.98 12.56 5.87
C PRO A 54 1.48 12.57 5.57
N PHE A 55 0.72 11.83 6.38
CA PHE A 55 -0.75 11.68 6.32
C PHE A 55 -1.29 10.94 5.07
N ASP A 56 -0.44 10.46 4.16
CA ASP A 56 -0.87 9.76 2.95
C ASP A 56 -1.15 8.28 3.24
N VAL A 57 -2.36 8.02 3.77
CA VAL A 57 -2.85 6.67 4.07
C VAL A 57 -2.85 5.79 2.80
N ARG A 58 -3.15 6.38 1.65
CA ARG A 58 -3.25 5.66 0.38
C ARG A 58 -1.88 5.18 -0.11
N ALA A 59 -0.88 6.05 -0.06
CA ALA A 59 0.50 5.67 -0.36
C ALA A 59 1.01 4.56 0.58
N GLY A 60 0.68 4.66 1.87
CA GLY A 60 0.98 3.62 2.86
C GLY A 60 0.33 2.28 2.52
N SER A 61 -0.96 2.29 2.18
CA SER A 61 -1.72 1.09 1.79
C SER A 61 -1.14 0.43 0.53
N HIS A 62 -0.89 1.18 -0.53
CA HIS A 62 -0.25 0.66 -1.75
C HIS A 62 1.14 0.08 -1.48
N THR A 63 1.92 0.70 -0.58
CA THR A 63 3.23 0.17 -0.19
C THR A 63 3.10 -1.15 0.56
N LEU A 64 2.14 -1.28 1.47
CA LEU A 64 1.87 -2.56 2.15
C LEU A 64 1.43 -3.64 1.17
N VAL A 65 0.49 -3.35 0.24
CA VAL A 65 0.03 -4.31 -0.78
C VAL A 65 1.20 -4.86 -1.60
N ARG A 66 2.17 -4.02 -1.96
CA ARG A 66 3.37 -4.48 -2.69
C ARG A 66 4.33 -5.30 -1.82
N ALA A 67 4.41 -4.99 -0.52
CA ALA A 67 5.36 -5.63 0.38
C ALA A 67 4.90 -7.02 0.87
N VAL A 68 3.60 -7.15 1.24
CA VAL A 68 3.09 -8.35 1.93
C VAL A 68 3.28 -9.67 1.20
N PRO A 69 3.24 -9.79 -0.15
CA PRO A 69 3.52 -11.04 -0.82
C PRO A 69 4.93 -11.60 -0.59
N HIS A 70 5.86 -10.77 -0.13
CA HIS A 70 7.26 -11.11 0.13
C HIS A 70 7.56 -11.36 1.60
N LEU A 71 6.54 -11.22 2.48
CA LEU A 71 6.68 -11.38 3.92
C LEU A 71 6.24 -12.78 4.34
N GLY A 72 6.94 -13.34 5.34
CA GLY A 72 6.51 -14.57 6.00
C GLY A 72 5.52 -14.32 7.15
N PRO A 73 5.13 -15.38 7.89
CA PRO A 73 4.29 -15.23 9.08
C PRO A 73 4.87 -14.21 10.05
N GLY A 74 4.01 -13.34 10.59
CA GLY A 74 4.45 -12.26 11.47
C GLY A 74 3.36 -11.24 11.78
N VAL A 75 3.77 -10.08 12.27
CA VAL A 75 2.89 -8.96 12.60
C VAL A 75 3.28 -7.75 11.74
N VAL A 76 2.40 -7.31 10.87
CA VAL A 76 2.53 -6.04 10.16
C VAL A 76 2.00 -4.92 11.04
N VAL A 77 2.85 -3.98 11.41
CA VAL A 77 2.48 -2.74 12.09
C VAL A 77 2.51 -1.61 11.06
N GLY A 78 1.34 -1.08 10.72
CA GLY A 78 1.22 0.05 9.80
C GLY A 78 0.71 1.28 10.55
N VAL A 79 1.42 2.40 10.47
CA VAL A 79 1.04 3.64 11.16
C VAL A 79 1.19 4.84 10.22
N VAL A 80 0.11 5.16 9.52
CA VAL A 80 -0.12 6.43 8.84
C VAL A 80 -1.47 6.91 9.34
N ASP A 81 -1.46 7.82 10.32
CA ASP A 81 -2.63 8.02 11.18
C ASP A 81 -2.98 9.50 11.44
N PRO A 82 -3.56 10.18 10.45
CA PRO A 82 -4.06 11.55 10.65
C PRO A 82 -5.19 11.66 11.68
N GLY A 83 -5.79 10.53 12.10
CA GLY A 83 -6.87 10.44 13.08
C GLY A 83 -6.42 10.03 14.48
N VAL A 84 -5.12 10.06 14.80
CA VAL A 84 -4.61 9.69 16.12
C VAL A 84 -5.25 10.53 17.24
N GLY A 85 -5.63 9.89 18.34
CA GLY A 85 -6.25 10.56 19.49
C GLY A 85 -7.73 10.92 19.32
N THR A 86 -8.37 10.57 18.20
CA THR A 86 -9.81 10.77 17.96
C THR A 86 -10.61 9.49 18.24
N VAL A 87 -11.86 9.44 17.79
CA VAL A 87 -12.74 8.26 17.85
C VAL A 87 -12.39 7.18 16.80
N ARG A 88 -11.36 7.39 15.98
CA ARG A 88 -10.86 6.39 15.02
C ARG A 88 -10.43 5.14 15.77
N ARG A 89 -10.97 3.98 15.35
CA ARG A 89 -10.62 2.68 15.94
C ARG A 89 -9.15 2.32 15.67
N GLY A 90 -8.44 1.77 16.66
CA GLY A 90 -7.27 0.94 16.41
C GLY A 90 -7.73 -0.48 16.12
N ILE A 91 -7.18 -1.17 15.15
CA ILE A 91 -7.60 -2.50 14.75
C ILE A 91 -6.46 -3.51 14.74
N GLY A 92 -6.83 -4.76 15.00
CA GLY A 92 -6.02 -5.93 14.72
C GLY A 92 -6.75 -6.86 13.77
N LEU A 93 -6.05 -7.36 12.75
CA LEU A 93 -6.58 -8.33 11.78
C LEU A 93 -5.75 -9.60 11.81
N GLU A 94 -6.40 -10.75 11.60
CA GLU A 94 -5.76 -12.06 11.52
C GLU A 94 -6.07 -12.70 10.17
N VAL A 95 -5.03 -13.11 9.45
CA VAL A 95 -5.13 -13.73 8.12
C VAL A 95 -4.31 -15.00 8.08
N ALA A 96 -4.92 -16.09 7.63
CA ALA A 96 -4.21 -17.35 7.37
C ALA A 96 -3.45 -17.24 6.05
N LEU A 97 -2.17 -17.64 6.05
CA LEU A 97 -1.34 -17.64 4.85
C LEU A 97 -1.51 -18.93 4.06
N PRO A 98 -1.53 -18.89 2.70
CA PRO A 98 -1.64 -20.07 1.86
C PRO A 98 -0.53 -21.11 2.09
N ALA A 99 0.67 -20.67 2.37
CA ALA A 99 1.81 -21.52 2.69
C ALA A 99 1.83 -22.06 4.13
N GLY A 100 0.78 -21.76 4.91
CA GLY A 100 0.68 -22.06 6.32
C GLY A 100 1.24 -20.94 7.23
N GLY A 101 0.73 -20.89 8.45
CA GLY A 101 1.03 -19.82 9.41
C GLY A 101 0.01 -18.68 9.34
N THR A 102 0.25 -17.67 10.16
CA THR A 102 -0.65 -16.53 10.34
C THR A 102 0.09 -15.22 10.16
N MET A 103 -0.52 -14.28 9.49
CA MET A 103 -0.10 -12.89 9.45
C MET A 103 -1.13 -12.03 10.17
N TYR A 104 -0.65 -11.17 11.05
CA TYR A 104 -1.45 -10.19 11.75
C TYR A 104 -1.18 -8.80 11.19
N PHE A 105 -2.21 -7.93 11.20
CA PHE A 105 -2.08 -6.53 10.86
C PHE A 105 -2.57 -5.69 12.02
N VAL A 106 -1.78 -4.71 12.44
CA VAL A 106 -2.06 -3.85 13.59
C VAL A 106 -1.86 -2.40 13.21
N GLY A 107 -2.85 -1.55 13.45
CA GLY A 107 -2.79 -0.12 13.13
C GLY A 107 -4.16 0.57 13.15
N PRO A 108 -4.27 1.76 12.54
CA PRO A 108 -5.51 2.52 12.47
C PRO A 108 -6.52 1.92 11.49
N ASP A 109 -7.81 1.98 11.82
CA ASP A 109 -8.91 1.68 10.92
C ASP A 109 -9.24 2.89 10.06
N ASN A 110 -8.41 3.12 9.05
CA ASN A 110 -8.54 4.25 8.11
C ASN A 110 -8.30 3.83 6.66
N GLY A 111 -8.29 2.51 6.40
CA GLY A 111 -8.05 1.93 5.08
C GLY A 111 -6.60 1.54 4.81
N LEU A 112 -5.67 1.84 5.71
CA LEU A 112 -4.24 1.53 5.53
C LEU A 112 -3.96 0.03 5.37
N LEU A 113 -4.63 -0.82 6.16
CA LEU A 113 -4.26 -2.22 6.34
C LEU A 113 -5.07 -3.21 5.51
N VAL A 114 -6.36 -2.89 5.24
CA VAL A 114 -7.33 -3.87 4.75
C VAL A 114 -6.94 -4.44 3.39
N ALA A 115 -6.54 -3.60 2.44
CA ALA A 115 -6.15 -4.06 1.11
C ALA A 115 -4.93 -5.00 1.16
N ALA A 116 -3.96 -4.73 2.05
CA ALA A 116 -2.80 -5.59 2.25
C ALA A 116 -3.18 -6.92 2.91
N ALA A 117 -4.08 -6.89 3.90
CA ALA A 117 -4.60 -8.10 4.54
C ALA A 117 -5.36 -9.00 3.54
N GLU A 118 -6.14 -8.41 2.64
CA GLU A 118 -6.85 -9.13 1.57
C GLU A 118 -5.91 -9.65 0.47
N ALA A 119 -4.78 -8.99 0.22
CA ALA A 119 -3.80 -9.39 -0.78
C ALA A 119 -2.89 -10.56 -0.34
N VAL A 120 -2.80 -10.87 0.94
CA VAL A 120 -1.90 -11.91 1.49
C VAL A 120 -2.32 -13.32 1.10
N GLY A 121 -3.60 -13.57 0.79
CA GLY A 121 -4.04 -14.91 0.47
C GLY A 121 -5.40 -14.97 -0.22
N GLU A 122 -5.80 -16.19 -0.58
CA GLU A 122 -7.11 -16.48 -1.17
C GLU A 122 -8.24 -16.46 -0.12
N ALA A 123 -7.89 -16.41 1.18
CA ALA A 123 -8.84 -16.47 2.28
C ALA A 123 -9.22 -15.07 2.76
N PRO A 124 -10.49 -14.85 3.15
CA PRO A 124 -10.91 -13.62 3.79
C PRO A 124 -10.20 -13.41 5.14
N ILE A 125 -10.27 -12.19 5.67
CA ILE A 125 -9.81 -11.87 7.02
C ILE A 125 -10.53 -12.80 8.01
N ALA A 126 -9.77 -13.61 8.74
CA ALA A 126 -10.33 -14.63 9.63
C ALA A 126 -10.94 -14.02 10.89
N HIS A 127 -10.24 -13.05 11.48
CA HIS A 127 -10.69 -12.31 12.65
C HIS A 127 -10.31 -10.84 12.53
N ALA A 128 -11.21 -9.97 12.98
CA ALA A 128 -10.97 -8.55 13.14
C ALA A 128 -11.38 -8.12 14.55
N VAL A 129 -10.57 -7.29 15.20
CA VAL A 129 -10.86 -6.74 16.52
C VAL A 129 -10.64 -5.23 16.54
N GLU A 130 -11.50 -4.53 17.29
CA GLU A 130 -11.19 -3.18 17.77
C GLU A 130 -10.29 -3.30 19.00
N LEU A 131 -9.09 -2.76 18.91
CA LEU A 131 -8.07 -2.89 19.96
C LEU A 131 -8.46 -2.11 21.21
N ARG A 132 -8.24 -2.71 22.38
CA ARG A 132 -8.39 -1.99 23.62
C ARG A 132 -7.31 -0.93 23.74
N ARG A 133 -7.74 0.25 24.15
CA ARG A 133 -6.85 1.34 24.51
C ARG A 133 -6.85 1.45 26.05
N ASP A 134 -5.69 1.35 26.67
CA ASP A 134 -5.56 1.71 28.07
C ASP A 134 -5.88 3.21 28.26
N PRO A 135 -6.49 3.60 29.38
CA PRO A 135 -6.73 5.01 29.67
C PRO A 135 -5.42 5.79 29.60
N THR A 136 -5.43 6.85 28.78
CA THR A 136 -4.27 7.74 28.69
C THR A 136 -4.05 8.40 30.05
N PRO A 137 -2.84 8.34 30.61
CA PRO A 137 -2.54 9.01 31.86
C PRO A 137 -2.84 10.53 31.76
N PRO A 138 -3.34 11.15 32.81
CA PRO A 138 -3.79 12.55 32.77
C PRO A 138 -2.68 13.57 32.47
N ASP A 139 -1.43 13.17 32.58
CA ASP A 139 -0.23 13.97 32.31
C ASP A 139 0.32 13.79 30.89
N ARG A 140 -0.37 13.02 30.04
CA ARG A 140 0.03 12.74 28.65
C ARG A 140 -1.11 12.97 27.67
N GLY A 141 -0.75 13.30 26.44
CA GLY A 141 -1.69 13.33 25.31
C GLY A 141 -1.81 11.98 24.61
N ALA A 142 -2.98 11.70 24.06
CA ALA A 142 -3.25 10.48 23.27
C ALA A 142 -2.82 10.65 21.80
N THR A 143 -1.58 11.05 21.56
CA THR A 143 -1.10 11.43 20.21
C THR A 143 -0.05 10.48 19.64
N PHE A 144 0.22 9.34 20.31
CA PHE A 144 1.22 8.40 19.85
C PHE A 144 0.75 6.94 20.01
N ASP A 145 -0.29 6.56 19.25
CA ASP A 145 -0.82 5.18 19.25
C ASP A 145 0.21 4.14 18.79
N GLY A 146 1.17 4.54 17.94
CA GLY A 146 2.30 3.67 17.58
C GLY A 146 3.00 3.09 18.80
N ARG A 147 3.27 3.92 19.80
CA ARG A 147 3.90 3.57 21.08
C ARG A 147 2.92 2.93 22.08
N ASP A 148 1.74 3.52 22.22
CA ASP A 148 0.85 3.26 23.35
C ASP A 148 -0.16 2.13 23.09
N VAL A 149 -0.46 1.84 21.80
CA VAL A 149 -1.43 0.83 21.39
C VAL A 149 -0.79 -0.21 20.47
N PHE A 150 -0.22 0.19 19.33
CA PHE A 150 0.14 -0.75 18.28
C PHE A 150 1.39 -1.58 18.62
N ALA A 151 2.44 -0.95 19.14
CA ALA A 151 3.64 -1.69 19.57
C ALA A 151 3.38 -2.67 20.72
N PRO A 152 2.64 -2.32 21.79
CA PRO A 152 2.23 -3.27 22.83
C PRO A 152 1.43 -4.46 22.30
N VAL A 153 0.47 -4.22 21.38
CA VAL A 153 -0.34 -5.28 20.76
C VAL A 153 0.54 -6.19 19.89
N ALA A 154 1.41 -5.63 19.06
CA ALA A 154 2.34 -6.40 18.24
C ALA A 154 3.24 -7.29 19.11
N ALA A 155 3.77 -6.77 20.21
CA ALA A 155 4.57 -7.53 21.14
C ALA A 155 3.76 -8.67 21.81
N ALA A 156 2.51 -8.41 22.19
CA ALA A 156 1.62 -9.44 22.76
C ALA A 156 1.35 -10.58 21.78
N LEU A 157 1.12 -10.27 20.49
CA LEU A 157 0.98 -11.28 19.44
C LEU A 157 2.27 -12.06 19.24
N CYS A 158 3.44 -11.41 19.28
CA CYS A 158 4.74 -12.06 19.17
C CYS A 158 5.04 -13.00 20.35
N THR A 159 4.45 -12.77 21.50
CA THR A 159 4.56 -13.65 22.70
C THR A 159 3.45 -14.69 22.80
N GLY A 160 2.56 -14.80 21.78
CA GLY A 160 1.55 -15.83 21.68
C GLY A 160 0.19 -15.48 22.27
N THR A 161 -0.06 -14.21 22.62
CA THR A 161 -1.40 -13.77 23.04
C THR A 161 -2.35 -13.83 21.84
N PRO A 162 -3.48 -14.56 21.91
CA PRO A 162 -4.47 -14.59 20.83
C PRO A 162 -5.05 -13.20 20.54
N LEU A 163 -5.26 -12.88 19.26
CA LEU A 163 -5.78 -11.58 18.84
C LEU A 163 -7.11 -11.22 19.53
N LEU A 164 -8.02 -12.18 19.65
CA LEU A 164 -9.35 -12.00 20.27
C LEU A 164 -9.31 -11.59 21.75
N LEU A 165 -8.17 -11.74 22.42
CA LEU A 165 -7.98 -11.28 23.80
C LEU A 165 -7.48 -9.81 23.87
N LEU A 166 -7.06 -9.23 22.76
CA LEU A 166 -6.48 -7.89 22.69
C LEU A 166 -7.51 -6.80 22.33
N GLY A 167 -8.74 -7.19 22.04
CA GLY A 167 -9.79 -6.26 21.64
C GLY A 167 -11.18 -6.85 21.70
N GLU A 168 -12.16 -6.11 21.18
CA GLU A 168 -13.54 -6.55 20.94
C GLU A 168 -13.68 -6.99 19.49
N GLY A 169 -14.28 -8.15 19.24
CA GLY A 169 -14.52 -8.65 17.88
C GLY A 169 -15.43 -7.71 17.09
N ILE A 170 -15.03 -7.44 15.85
CA ILE A 170 -15.81 -6.63 14.90
C ILE A 170 -15.99 -7.38 13.58
N GLU A 171 -17.06 -7.05 12.86
CA GLU A 171 -17.30 -7.63 11.53
C GLU A 171 -16.31 -7.07 10.51
N PRO A 172 -15.62 -7.91 9.70
CA PRO A 172 -14.67 -7.45 8.69
C PRO A 172 -15.26 -6.47 7.65
N GLU A 173 -16.57 -6.54 7.41
CA GLU A 173 -17.30 -5.65 6.51
C GLU A 173 -17.40 -4.22 7.06
N SER A 174 -17.28 -4.05 8.38
CA SER A 174 -17.30 -2.74 9.04
C SER A 174 -15.96 -1.96 8.94
N LEU A 175 -14.91 -2.62 8.44
CA LEU A 175 -13.59 -2.00 8.29
C LEU A 175 -13.59 -0.94 7.20
N VAL A 176 -12.83 0.13 7.43
CA VAL A 176 -12.65 1.19 6.44
C VAL A 176 -11.83 0.66 5.27
N ARG A 177 -12.33 0.86 4.05
CA ARG A 177 -11.65 0.50 2.80
C ARG A 177 -11.40 1.74 1.95
N LEU A 178 -10.22 1.80 1.35
CA LEU A 178 -9.91 2.83 0.36
C LEU A 178 -10.53 2.46 -0.99
N VAL A 179 -10.92 3.47 -1.74
CA VAL A 179 -11.33 3.29 -3.14
C VAL A 179 -10.10 2.93 -3.96
N GLY A 180 -10.22 1.91 -4.81
CA GLY A 180 -9.17 1.49 -5.73
C GLY A 180 -8.76 2.58 -6.72
N GLY A 181 -7.61 2.41 -7.37
CA GLY A 181 -7.15 3.33 -8.39
C GLY A 181 -8.04 3.30 -9.64
N VAL A 182 -8.11 4.44 -10.33
CA VAL A 182 -8.90 4.58 -11.56
C VAL A 182 -8.22 3.83 -12.70
N VAL A 183 -8.98 2.94 -13.37
CA VAL A 183 -8.61 2.27 -14.62
C VAL A 183 -9.84 2.22 -15.52
N GLU A 184 -9.90 3.07 -16.53
CA GLU A 184 -11.07 3.22 -17.39
C GLU A 184 -10.66 3.17 -18.87
N GLN A 185 -11.31 2.29 -19.63
CA GLN A 185 -11.12 2.18 -21.07
C GLN A 185 -12.02 3.17 -21.80
N GLY A 186 -11.53 3.72 -22.89
CA GLY A 186 -12.28 4.69 -23.68
C GLY A 186 -11.76 4.83 -25.11
N ARG A 187 -12.24 5.88 -25.77
CA ARG A 187 -11.74 6.33 -27.06
C ARG A 187 -11.56 7.83 -27.06
N LEU A 188 -10.52 8.29 -27.71
CA LEU A 188 -10.31 9.70 -28.01
C LEU A 188 -11.28 10.16 -29.12
N HIS A 189 -11.41 11.47 -29.30
CA HIS A 189 -12.28 12.04 -30.37
C HIS A 189 -11.86 11.64 -31.78
N ASP A 190 -10.56 11.35 -31.99
CA ASP A 190 -10.04 10.87 -33.27
C ASP A 190 -10.28 9.37 -33.50
N GLY A 191 -10.95 8.68 -32.55
CA GLY A 191 -11.32 7.27 -32.60
C GLY A 191 -10.28 6.31 -32.06
N ARG A 192 -9.08 6.76 -31.71
CA ARG A 192 -8.04 5.89 -31.09
C ARG A 192 -8.51 5.34 -29.77
N ALA A 193 -8.12 4.10 -29.46
CA ALA A 193 -8.33 3.51 -28.15
C ALA A 193 -7.48 4.26 -27.10
N CYS A 194 -8.01 4.37 -25.89
CA CYS A 194 -7.29 4.97 -24.78
C CYS A 194 -7.58 4.29 -23.45
N LEU A 195 -6.64 4.42 -22.52
CA LEU A 195 -6.78 4.03 -21.11
C LEU A 195 -6.58 5.28 -20.24
N ARG A 196 -7.60 5.62 -19.47
CA ARG A 196 -7.51 6.60 -18.40
C ARG A 196 -7.10 5.88 -17.13
N VAL A 197 -5.96 6.25 -16.57
CA VAL A 197 -5.35 5.49 -15.49
C VAL A 197 -4.72 6.42 -14.46
N GLU A 198 -4.91 6.08 -13.18
CA GLU A 198 -4.34 6.84 -12.08
C GLU A 198 -2.88 6.46 -11.83
N VAL A 199 -2.05 7.46 -11.52
CA VAL A 199 -0.73 7.27 -10.94
C VAL A 199 -0.88 6.98 -9.45
N THR A 200 -0.69 5.74 -9.05
CA THR A 200 -0.86 5.32 -7.64
C THR A 200 0.36 5.60 -6.79
N TRP A 201 1.54 5.66 -7.40
CA TRP A 201 2.81 5.87 -6.71
C TRP A 201 3.86 6.49 -7.62
N VAL A 202 4.71 7.33 -7.05
CA VAL A 202 5.96 7.78 -7.66
C VAL A 202 7.10 7.24 -6.82
N ASP A 203 7.95 6.40 -7.40
CA ASP A 203 9.05 5.80 -6.67
C ASP A 203 10.24 6.77 -6.48
N HIS A 204 11.24 6.33 -5.73
CA HIS A 204 12.45 7.13 -5.45
C HIS A 204 13.19 7.58 -6.74
N PHE A 205 13.11 6.81 -7.81
CA PHE A 205 13.73 7.12 -9.09
C PHE A 205 12.88 8.07 -9.95
N GLY A 206 11.61 8.26 -9.57
CA GLY A 206 10.63 9.05 -10.28
C GLY A 206 9.89 8.28 -11.38
N ASN A 207 9.82 6.95 -11.27
CA ASN A 207 8.94 6.14 -12.09
C ASN A 207 7.50 6.30 -11.61
N LEU A 208 6.55 6.36 -12.56
CA LEU A 208 5.11 6.52 -12.29
C LEU A 208 4.45 5.16 -12.33
N GLN A 209 4.19 4.53 -11.17
CA GLN A 209 3.39 3.31 -11.10
C GLN A 209 1.92 3.64 -11.32
N LEU A 210 1.27 2.90 -12.21
CA LEU A 210 -0.12 3.11 -12.58
C LEU A 210 -1.03 2.13 -11.83
N ALA A 211 -2.31 2.50 -11.69
CA ALA A 211 -3.32 1.60 -11.13
C ALA A 211 -3.54 0.35 -12.01
N ALA A 212 -3.29 0.47 -13.31
CA ALA A 212 -3.47 -0.61 -14.28
C ALA A 212 -2.41 -1.68 -14.15
N THR A 213 -2.85 -2.93 -14.20
CA THR A 213 -2.02 -4.13 -14.25
C THR A 213 -1.75 -4.58 -15.70
N VAL A 214 -0.87 -5.57 -15.87
CA VAL A 214 -0.67 -6.23 -17.16
C VAL A 214 -1.96 -6.89 -17.67
N ALA A 215 -2.85 -7.34 -16.79
CA ALA A 215 -4.15 -7.89 -17.18
C ALA A 215 -5.05 -6.81 -17.75
N ASP A 216 -5.10 -5.62 -17.13
CA ASP A 216 -5.85 -4.46 -17.63
C ASP A 216 -5.32 -4.00 -18.98
N ALA A 217 -4.00 -3.98 -19.17
CA ALA A 217 -3.37 -3.65 -20.45
C ALA A 217 -3.82 -4.60 -21.59
N ARG A 218 -3.87 -5.91 -21.30
CA ARG A 218 -4.34 -6.93 -22.27
C ARG A 218 -5.81 -6.75 -22.61
N VAL A 219 -6.66 -6.53 -21.61
CA VAL A 219 -8.11 -6.30 -21.80
C VAL A 219 -8.34 -5.00 -22.58
N ALA A 220 -7.58 -3.95 -22.34
CA ALA A 220 -7.65 -2.69 -23.05
C ALA A 220 -7.11 -2.79 -24.48
N GLY A 221 -6.33 -3.83 -24.80
CA GLY A 221 -5.70 -4.00 -26.10
C GLY A 221 -4.47 -3.13 -26.31
N ILE A 222 -3.77 -2.76 -25.22
CA ILE A 222 -2.48 -2.07 -25.33
C ILE A 222 -1.50 -3.00 -26.03
N PRO A 223 -0.87 -2.59 -27.15
CA PRO A 223 0.07 -3.44 -27.86
C PRO A 223 1.31 -3.72 -26.98
N PRO A 224 1.78 -4.99 -26.91
CA PRO A 224 2.92 -5.35 -26.08
C PRO A 224 4.27 -4.90 -26.66
N SER A 225 4.24 -4.15 -27.74
CA SER A 225 5.41 -3.57 -28.41
C SER A 225 4.98 -2.35 -29.22
N GLY A 226 5.91 -1.48 -29.50
CA GLY A 226 5.66 -0.27 -30.27
C GLY A 226 5.59 0.99 -29.40
N THR A 227 4.84 1.96 -29.85
CA THR A 227 4.76 3.28 -29.24
C THR A 227 3.34 3.58 -28.78
N ILE A 228 3.20 4.08 -27.57
CA ILE A 228 1.96 4.52 -26.94
C ILE A 228 2.10 6.00 -26.69
N GLU A 229 1.08 6.78 -26.99
CA GLU A 229 1.08 8.20 -26.72
C GLU A 229 0.54 8.47 -25.30
N LEU A 230 1.29 9.23 -24.50
CA LEU A 230 0.74 9.92 -23.34
C LEU A 230 -0.01 11.15 -23.84
N ALA A 231 -1.31 10.97 -24.11
CA ALA A 231 -2.13 11.97 -24.79
C ALA A 231 -2.54 13.12 -23.89
N ALA A 232 -2.72 12.85 -22.58
CA ALA A 232 -3.09 13.89 -21.63
C ALA A 232 -2.76 13.52 -20.19
N ARG A 233 -2.68 14.54 -19.36
CA ARG A 233 -2.62 14.48 -17.90
C ARG A 233 -3.81 15.25 -17.33
N VAL A 234 -4.38 14.75 -16.23
CA VAL A 234 -5.49 15.38 -15.52
C VAL A 234 -5.11 15.54 -14.06
N GLU A 235 -5.07 16.78 -13.62
CA GLU A 235 -4.81 17.10 -12.20
C GLU A 235 -5.98 16.59 -11.33
N SER A 236 -5.65 15.99 -10.18
CA SER A 236 -6.65 15.56 -9.21
C SER A 236 -7.46 16.75 -8.67
N GLY A 237 -8.79 16.57 -8.58
CA GLY A 237 -9.70 17.57 -8.01
C GLY A 237 -10.29 18.56 -9.00
N ARG A 238 -10.02 18.48 -10.31
CA ARG A 238 -10.76 19.25 -11.33
C ARG A 238 -11.92 18.43 -11.88
N GLU A 239 -13.15 18.88 -11.64
CA GLU A 239 -14.34 18.38 -12.32
C GLU A 239 -14.26 18.68 -13.81
N TYR A 240 -14.61 17.69 -14.62
CA TYR A 240 -14.74 17.84 -16.07
C TYR A 240 -15.97 18.69 -16.39
N LEU A 241 -15.77 19.95 -16.66
CA LEU A 241 -16.73 20.76 -17.39
C LEU A 241 -16.28 20.76 -18.85
N ASP A 242 -17.12 20.16 -19.72
CA ASP A 242 -16.95 20.10 -21.18
C ASP A 242 -15.80 19.22 -21.75
N GLY A 243 -15.96 17.91 -21.62
CA GLY A 243 -15.62 16.93 -22.69
C GLY A 243 -14.17 16.58 -22.97
N LEU A 244 -13.14 17.34 -22.60
CA LEU A 244 -11.72 16.91 -22.68
C LEU A 244 -10.84 17.73 -21.72
N PRO A 245 -9.85 17.07 -21.10
CA PRO A 245 -8.86 17.80 -20.31
C PRO A 245 -8.00 18.68 -21.23
N HIS A 246 -7.79 19.92 -20.85
CA HIS A 246 -6.73 20.71 -21.46
C HIS A 246 -5.40 20.03 -21.14
N SER A 247 -4.73 19.49 -22.17
CA SER A 247 -3.44 18.83 -22.08
C SER A 247 -2.41 19.77 -21.46
N LEU A 248 -1.86 19.38 -20.30
CA LEU A 248 -0.69 20.03 -19.72
C LEU A 248 0.60 19.25 -20.07
N VAL A 249 0.49 18.19 -20.85
CA VAL A 249 1.64 17.49 -21.43
C VAL A 249 1.97 18.20 -22.75
N PRO A 250 3.23 18.60 -22.96
CA PRO A 250 3.64 19.08 -24.29
C PRO A 250 3.25 18.05 -25.36
N ASP A 251 2.75 18.51 -26.53
CA ASP A 251 2.23 17.72 -27.61
C ASP A 251 2.78 16.29 -27.67
N GLY A 252 1.93 15.32 -27.27
CA GLY A 252 2.11 13.89 -27.45
C GLY A 252 3.46 13.31 -27.04
N VAL A 253 3.68 13.09 -25.73
CA VAL A 253 4.86 12.32 -25.28
C VAL A 253 4.70 10.88 -25.74
N LEU A 254 5.65 10.40 -26.51
CA LEU A 254 5.67 9.01 -26.99
C LEU A 254 6.38 8.11 -25.96
N LEU A 255 5.68 7.09 -25.52
CA LEU A 255 6.18 6.06 -24.63
C LEU A 255 6.49 4.81 -25.47
N ARG A 256 7.72 4.37 -25.48
CA ARG A 256 8.08 3.09 -26.09
C ARG A 256 7.74 1.96 -25.10
N TYR A 257 6.98 0.95 -25.55
CA TYR A 257 6.78 -0.25 -24.71
C TYR A 257 8.09 -1.03 -24.64
N VAL A 258 8.60 -1.28 -23.43
CA VAL A 258 9.90 -1.92 -23.19
C VAL A 258 9.81 -2.98 -22.11
N ASP A 259 10.73 -3.94 -22.15
CA ASP A 259 10.80 -5.01 -21.15
C ASP A 259 11.65 -4.61 -19.95
N ALA A 260 12.61 -3.70 -20.11
CA ALA A 260 13.52 -3.28 -19.07
C ALA A 260 13.93 -1.79 -19.19
N PHE A 261 14.37 -1.20 -18.08
CA PHE A 261 14.88 0.18 -18.05
C PHE A 261 16.07 0.38 -19.00
N GLY A 262 16.94 -0.65 -19.14
CA GLY A 262 18.12 -0.60 -20.01
C GLY A 262 17.83 -0.55 -21.50
N ASP A 263 16.58 -0.76 -21.91
CA ASP A 263 16.17 -0.62 -23.30
C ASP A 263 15.93 0.83 -23.71
N LEU A 264 15.90 1.76 -22.75
CA LEU A 264 15.70 3.18 -22.96
C LEU A 264 17.04 3.94 -22.98
N LYS A 265 17.17 4.84 -23.93
CA LYS A 265 18.23 5.83 -23.92
C LYS A 265 17.95 6.90 -22.88
N GLN A 266 18.99 7.63 -22.47
CA GLN A 266 18.85 8.73 -21.54
C GLN A 266 17.76 9.72 -22.00
N GLY A 267 16.78 9.97 -21.13
CA GLY A 267 15.65 10.86 -21.37
C GLY A 267 14.57 10.34 -22.31
N GLU A 268 14.71 9.12 -22.84
CA GLU A 268 13.65 8.46 -23.61
C GLU A 268 12.58 7.93 -22.64
N PHE A 269 11.29 8.16 -22.96
CA PHE A 269 10.19 7.64 -22.14
C PHE A 269 9.78 6.24 -22.56
N GLY A 270 9.37 5.45 -21.58
CA GLY A 270 8.86 4.11 -21.79
C GLY A 270 7.63 3.80 -20.95
N LEU A 271 6.91 2.78 -21.42
CA LEU A 271 5.90 2.06 -20.65
C LEU A 271 6.41 0.63 -20.46
N LEU A 272 6.40 0.16 -19.22
CA LEU A 272 6.80 -1.22 -18.90
C LEU A 272 5.86 -1.81 -17.84
N VAL A 273 5.99 -3.13 -17.64
CA VAL A 273 5.39 -3.82 -16.50
C VAL A 273 6.42 -3.87 -15.38
N ASP A 274 6.10 -3.31 -14.22
CA ASP A 274 7.00 -3.32 -13.07
C ASP A 274 7.07 -4.69 -12.36
N ALA A 275 7.92 -4.79 -11.34
CA ALA A 275 8.12 -6.03 -10.57
C ALA A 275 6.88 -6.50 -9.80
N ASN A 276 5.84 -5.67 -9.68
CA ASN A 276 4.58 -5.98 -9.02
C ASN A 276 3.44 -6.27 -10.01
N GLY A 277 3.73 -6.32 -11.32
CA GLY A 277 2.76 -6.59 -12.37
C GLY A 277 1.90 -5.40 -12.78
N HIS A 278 2.25 -4.19 -12.34
CA HIS A 278 1.59 -2.94 -12.73
C HIS A 278 2.28 -2.29 -13.94
N LEU A 279 1.53 -1.55 -14.73
CA LEU A 279 2.12 -0.66 -15.73
C LEU A 279 2.84 0.48 -15.03
N ALA A 280 3.98 0.88 -15.57
CA ALA A 280 4.74 2.04 -15.10
C ALA A 280 5.22 2.89 -16.27
N VAL A 281 5.06 4.22 -16.16
CA VAL A 281 5.70 5.18 -17.06
C VAL A 281 7.06 5.54 -16.49
N VAL A 282 8.08 5.36 -17.28
CA VAL A 282 9.49 5.47 -16.87
C VAL A 282 10.29 6.33 -17.84
N ALA A 283 11.47 6.78 -17.43
CA ALA A 283 12.41 7.49 -18.29
C ALA A 283 13.82 6.92 -18.13
N GLY A 284 14.54 6.74 -19.23
CA GLY A 284 15.91 6.25 -19.24
C GLY A 284 16.84 7.19 -18.48
N GLU A 285 17.48 6.71 -17.41
CA GLU A 285 18.41 7.45 -16.54
C GLU A 285 17.88 8.83 -16.10
N ALA A 286 16.55 8.97 -15.96
CA ALA A 286 15.88 10.23 -15.61
C ALA A 286 14.60 9.97 -14.81
N SER A 287 14.09 11.03 -14.15
CA SER A 287 12.80 10.99 -13.46
C SER A 287 11.66 11.32 -14.41
N ALA A 288 10.83 10.34 -14.75
CA ALA A 288 9.60 10.55 -15.54
C ALA A 288 8.67 11.53 -14.82
N ALA A 289 8.51 11.41 -13.52
CA ALA A 289 7.69 12.30 -12.69
C ALA A 289 8.09 13.77 -12.82
N ARG A 290 9.39 14.06 -12.75
CA ARG A 290 9.89 15.45 -12.86
C ARG A 290 9.73 15.99 -14.29
N TRP A 291 10.05 15.20 -15.30
CA TRP A 291 10.01 15.67 -16.69
C TRP A 291 8.59 15.88 -17.18
N LEU A 292 7.66 15.00 -16.75
CA LEU A 292 6.23 15.10 -17.08
C LEU A 292 5.48 16.01 -16.12
N ASN A 293 6.13 16.44 -15.02
CA ASN A 293 5.53 17.20 -13.92
C ASN A 293 4.28 16.51 -13.37
N VAL A 294 4.37 15.20 -13.10
CA VAL A 294 3.26 14.33 -12.64
C VAL A 294 3.52 13.90 -11.21
N VAL A 295 2.45 13.86 -10.42
CA VAL A 295 2.47 13.38 -9.02
C VAL A 295 1.47 12.23 -8.82
N ALA A 296 1.60 11.50 -7.72
CA ALA A 296 0.63 10.47 -7.33
C ALA A 296 -0.77 11.08 -7.14
N GLY A 297 -1.79 10.33 -7.52
CA GLY A 297 -3.19 10.75 -7.53
C GLY A 297 -3.66 11.42 -8.82
N GLU A 298 -2.76 11.77 -9.73
CA GLU A 298 -3.13 12.31 -11.04
C GLU A 298 -3.53 11.21 -12.03
N LEU A 299 -4.32 11.58 -13.02
CA LEU A 299 -4.76 10.68 -14.07
C LEU A 299 -3.96 10.93 -15.35
N LEU A 300 -3.50 9.84 -15.96
CA LEU A 300 -2.90 9.86 -17.30
C LEU A 300 -3.86 9.27 -18.30
N ILE A 301 -3.79 9.75 -19.55
CA ILE A 301 -4.50 9.17 -20.68
C ILE A 301 -3.46 8.62 -21.64
N LEU A 302 -3.39 7.30 -21.72
CA LEU A 302 -2.56 6.56 -22.65
C LEU A 302 -3.39 6.23 -23.89
N ALA A 303 -2.88 6.46 -25.12
CA ALA A 303 -3.58 6.23 -26.36
C ALA A 303 -2.73 5.45 -27.38
N TRP A 304 -3.38 4.62 -28.20
CA TRP A 304 -2.75 3.78 -29.23
C TRP A 304 -3.64 3.55 -30.44
#